data_c86b2fc2b226062f68a9ab34f20b0516
#
_entry.id   c86b2fc2b226062f68a9ab34f20b0516
#
_cell.length_a   1.000
_cell.length_b   1.000
_cell.length_c   1.000
_cell.angle_alpha   90.00
_cell.angle_beta   90.00
_cell.angle_gamma   90.00
#
_symmetry.space_group_name_H-M   'P 1'
#
loop_
_entity.id
_entity.type
_entity.pdbx_description
1 polymer ?
#
loop_
_entity_poly.entity_id
_entity_poly.type
_entity_poly.pdbx_seq_one_letter_code
_entity_poly.pdbx_strand_id
1 'polypeptide(L)'
;MTNIEMLENTLPIAPLKLIAMESCKPLGQKVNDYIVSFRENTINEVTESPLYRNYKANNYQVDCSCPRFGSGEAKGILKETIRGTDLFIMTDVCNYSLTYTVNGHLNHMSPDDHYQDLKRIIAAATGKARRINVIMPFLYESRQHKRTRRESLDCALALEELDAMGVSNIITFDAHDPRVQNAIPLSGFDSFNPQYQFLKALFRAVPDLKADKEHLMIISPDEGAMHRAVYFSNVLGVDMGMFYKRRDYSTVVNGKNTIDAHEFLGDDVTGKDVLIVDDMISSGESMLDVAKQLKERNAGRVFVCTTFGLFTDGFDKFDEYYNKGYISKVITTNLTYLPPELYEKPYFVKADMSKFIALIIDSLNHDVPISSVISPTDKIHALLEKREKGLL
;
A
#
# COMPACT_ATOMS: atom_id res chain seq x y z
N MET A 1 6.60 -12.60 23.10
CA MET A 1 6.59 -11.16 23.39
C MET A 1 5.72 -10.46 22.35
N THR A 2 4.68 -9.74 22.75
CA THR A 2 3.89 -8.93 21.83
C THR A 2 4.73 -7.74 21.35
N ASN A 3 4.41 -7.13 20.18
CA ASN A 3 5.14 -5.94 19.73
C ASN A 3 5.09 -4.80 20.76
N ILE A 4 4.02 -4.70 21.55
CA ILE A 4 3.88 -3.72 22.62
C ILE A 4 4.90 -4.01 23.74
N GLU A 5 5.04 -5.26 24.19
CA GLU A 5 6.03 -5.65 25.20
C GLU A 5 7.47 -5.42 24.73
N MET A 6 7.74 -5.55 23.43
CA MET A 6 9.06 -5.24 22.86
C MET A 6 9.33 -3.74 22.89
N LEU A 7 8.35 -2.90 22.55
CA LEU A 7 8.47 -1.44 22.58
C LEU A 7 8.65 -0.91 24.02
N GLU A 8 8.01 -1.53 25.00
CA GLU A 8 8.14 -1.15 26.41
C GLU A 8 9.54 -1.39 27.00
N ASN A 9 10.29 -2.34 26.41
CA ASN A 9 11.62 -2.73 26.89
C ASN A 9 12.77 -2.18 26.04
N THR A 10 12.52 -1.27 25.12
CA THR A 10 13.52 -0.69 24.23
C THR A 10 13.50 0.83 24.27
N LEU A 11 14.61 1.45 23.91
CA LEU A 11 14.75 2.90 23.85
C LEU A 11 14.56 3.39 22.40
N PRO A 12 13.87 4.52 22.18
CA PRO A 12 13.82 5.13 20.87
C PRO A 12 15.23 5.64 20.47
N ILE A 13 15.56 5.53 19.19
CA ILE A 13 16.84 6.00 18.64
C ILE A 13 16.99 7.51 18.82
N ALA A 14 15.90 8.24 18.66
CA ALA A 14 15.80 9.68 18.79
C ALA A 14 14.32 10.09 18.95
N PRO A 15 14.04 11.32 19.37
CA PRO A 15 12.68 11.84 19.40
C PRO A 15 12.01 11.71 18.01
N LEU A 16 10.84 11.09 17.98
CA LEU A 16 10.07 10.88 16.75
C LEU A 16 9.50 12.18 16.21
N LYS A 17 9.60 12.39 14.90
CA LYS A 17 8.83 13.38 14.15
C LYS A 17 8.29 12.78 12.87
N LEU A 18 7.06 13.16 12.53
CA LEU A 18 6.32 12.69 11.37
C LEU A 18 5.97 13.88 10.46
N ILE A 19 6.29 13.81 9.20
CA ILE A 19 5.78 14.71 8.15
C ILE A 19 4.81 13.92 7.30
N ALA A 20 3.54 14.29 7.32
CA ALA A 20 2.58 13.87 6.31
C ALA A 20 2.50 14.97 5.26
N MET A 21 2.99 14.70 4.05
CA MET A 21 2.89 15.64 2.94
C MET A 21 1.42 15.88 2.56
N GLU A 22 1.15 16.98 1.87
CA GLU A 22 -0.22 17.38 1.52
C GLU A 22 -1.02 16.24 0.87
N SER A 23 -0.34 15.40 0.07
CA SER A 23 -0.94 14.28 -0.65
C SER A 23 -1.49 13.17 0.25
N CYS A 24 -1.04 13.08 1.51
CA CYS A 24 -1.44 12.00 2.42
C CYS A 24 -1.80 12.49 3.84
N LYS A 25 -2.12 13.76 4.01
CA LYS A 25 -2.47 14.34 5.33
C LYS A 25 -3.53 13.56 6.10
N PRO A 26 -4.67 13.13 5.50
CA PRO A 26 -5.68 12.38 6.24
C PRO A 26 -5.17 11.03 6.76
N LEU A 27 -4.32 10.34 6.00
CA LEU A 27 -3.69 9.09 6.43
C LEU A 27 -2.67 9.38 7.55
N GLY A 28 -1.82 10.40 7.36
CA GLY A 28 -0.83 10.81 8.35
C GLY A 28 -1.44 11.24 9.68
N GLN A 29 -2.59 11.91 9.67
CA GLN A 29 -3.30 12.24 10.90
C GLN A 29 -3.71 10.98 11.68
N LYS A 30 -4.32 10.01 11.01
CA LYS A 30 -4.70 8.74 11.65
C LYS A 30 -3.51 7.95 12.17
N VAL A 31 -2.39 7.97 11.42
CA VAL A 31 -1.14 7.34 11.84
C VAL A 31 -0.62 8.01 13.12
N ASN A 32 -0.59 9.33 13.15
CA ASN A 32 -0.23 10.11 14.35
C ASN A 32 -1.10 9.74 15.56
N ASP A 33 -2.41 9.68 15.38
CA ASP A 33 -3.36 9.37 16.46
C ASP A 33 -3.11 7.96 17.03
N TYR A 34 -2.78 6.99 16.18
CA TYR A 34 -2.39 5.66 16.65
C TYR A 34 -1.07 5.66 17.41
N ILE A 35 -0.05 6.40 16.96
CA ILE A 35 1.23 6.50 17.66
C ILE A 35 1.01 7.16 19.04
N VAL A 36 0.23 8.24 19.12
CA VAL A 36 -0.15 8.88 20.38
C VAL A 36 -0.81 7.85 21.30
N SER A 37 -1.83 7.13 20.80
CA SER A 37 -2.53 6.11 21.60
C SER A 37 -1.62 4.97 22.08
N PHE A 38 -0.67 4.52 21.26
CA PHE A 38 0.28 3.48 21.67
C PHE A 38 1.16 3.96 22.83
N ARG A 39 1.69 5.18 22.72
CA ARG A 39 2.64 5.74 23.68
C ARG A 39 1.99 6.26 24.95
N GLU A 40 0.74 6.72 24.89
CA GLU A 40 -0.03 7.05 26.10
C GLU A 40 -0.27 5.83 26.99
N ASN A 41 -0.55 4.68 26.38
CA ASN A 41 -0.81 3.43 27.09
C ASN A 41 0.45 2.68 27.52
N THR A 42 1.64 3.15 27.15
CA THR A 42 2.90 2.56 27.59
C THR A 42 3.13 2.85 29.08
N ILE A 43 3.33 1.80 29.88
CA ILE A 43 3.42 1.86 31.35
C ILE A 43 4.80 2.41 31.83
N ASN A 44 5.72 2.65 30.92
CA ASN A 44 7.07 3.09 31.30
C ASN A 44 7.04 4.37 32.11
N GLU A 45 7.57 4.30 33.32
CA GLU A 45 8.05 5.47 34.03
C GLU A 45 9.03 6.18 33.10
N VAL A 46 8.55 7.29 32.50
CA VAL A 46 9.35 8.10 31.60
C VAL A 46 10.64 8.48 32.30
N THR A 47 11.71 7.83 31.92
CA THR A 47 12.99 8.12 32.48
C THR A 47 13.42 9.55 32.13
N GLU A 48 14.19 10.21 32.97
CA GLU A 48 14.74 11.56 32.73
C GLU A 48 15.73 11.63 31.55
N SER A 49 15.87 10.53 30.80
CA SER A 49 16.74 10.44 29.63
C SER A 49 16.31 11.42 28.52
N PRO A 50 17.24 12.19 27.94
CA PRO A 50 16.95 13.03 26.77
C PRO A 50 16.36 12.29 25.58
N LEU A 51 16.54 10.96 25.49
CA LEU A 51 15.97 10.10 24.46
C LEU A 51 14.43 10.01 24.54
N TYR A 52 13.88 10.12 25.76
CA TYR A 52 12.43 10.15 25.98
C TYR A 52 11.83 11.55 25.87
N ARG A 53 12.61 12.55 25.48
CA ARG A 53 12.08 13.89 25.28
C ARG A 53 10.93 13.88 24.27
N ASN A 54 9.77 14.33 24.71
CA ASN A 54 8.52 14.32 23.95
C ASN A 54 8.04 12.91 23.53
N TYR A 55 8.46 11.85 24.24
CA TYR A 55 8.03 10.48 23.94
C TYR A 55 6.51 10.33 24.03
N LYS A 56 5.88 10.89 25.05
CA LYS A 56 4.42 10.99 25.20
C LYS A 56 3.91 12.36 24.75
N ALA A 57 4.10 12.68 23.48
CA ALA A 57 3.59 13.91 22.91
C ALA A 57 2.15 13.72 22.41
N ASN A 58 1.35 14.77 22.45
CA ASN A 58 -0.01 14.77 21.90
C ASN A 58 -0.02 14.83 20.37
N ASN A 59 1.12 15.16 19.76
CA ASN A 59 1.29 15.26 18.33
C ASN A 59 2.76 15.12 17.93
N TYR A 60 3.04 14.25 16.99
CA TYR A 60 4.37 14.03 16.41
C TYR A 60 4.55 14.71 15.05
N GLN A 61 3.47 15.25 14.47
CA GLN A 61 3.51 15.85 13.15
C GLN A 61 4.30 17.16 13.14
N VAL A 62 5.00 17.36 12.03
CA VAL A 62 5.66 18.61 11.65
C VAL A 62 5.03 19.10 10.37
N ASP A 63 4.56 20.32 10.39
CA ASP A 63 4.00 20.94 9.18
C ASP A 63 5.10 21.25 8.16
N CYS A 64 4.81 20.93 6.92
CA CYS A 64 5.61 21.31 5.77
C CYS A 64 4.74 21.92 4.67
N SER A 65 5.38 22.55 3.70
CA SER A 65 4.71 23.04 2.49
C SER A 65 5.67 23.13 1.31
N CYS A 66 5.12 22.96 0.10
CA CYS A 66 5.84 23.14 -1.15
C CYS A 66 5.12 24.19 -2.03
N PRO A 67 5.16 25.49 -1.65
CA PRO A 67 4.48 26.52 -2.42
C PRO A 67 5.07 26.64 -3.83
N ARG A 68 4.17 26.79 -4.81
CA ARG A 68 4.50 26.97 -6.22
C ARG A 68 4.69 28.44 -6.55
N PHE A 69 5.67 28.73 -7.37
CA PHE A 69 5.76 29.99 -8.11
C PHE A 69 4.84 29.94 -9.33
N GLY A 70 4.54 31.09 -9.91
CA GLY A 70 3.70 31.17 -11.11
C GLY A 70 4.21 30.40 -12.32
N SER A 71 5.52 30.12 -12.37
CA SER A 71 6.18 29.27 -13.37
C SER A 71 6.01 27.75 -13.13
N GLY A 72 5.47 27.36 -11.97
CA GLY A 72 5.36 25.96 -11.56
C GLY A 72 6.51 25.42 -10.70
N GLU A 73 7.63 26.16 -10.61
CA GLU A 73 8.70 25.84 -9.67
C GLU A 73 8.22 25.89 -8.22
N ALA A 74 8.88 25.16 -7.33
CA ALA A 74 8.51 25.15 -5.91
C ALA A 74 9.73 25.13 -5.01
N LYS A 75 9.49 25.39 -3.71
CA LYS A 75 10.49 25.21 -2.64
C LYS A 75 9.90 24.42 -1.49
N GLY A 76 10.71 23.56 -0.85
CA GLY A 76 10.33 22.85 0.38
C GLY A 76 10.54 23.73 1.61
N ILE A 77 9.54 23.79 2.48
CA ILE A 77 9.56 24.55 3.73
C ILE A 77 9.17 23.63 4.89
N LEU A 78 9.99 23.59 5.93
CA LEU A 78 9.65 23.00 7.23
C LEU A 78 9.28 24.11 8.20
N LYS A 79 8.13 23.99 8.88
CA LYS A 79 7.63 25.04 9.78
C LYS A 79 8.14 24.92 11.22
N GLU A 80 8.76 23.78 11.57
CA GLU A 80 9.31 23.51 12.89
C GLU A 80 10.72 22.92 12.79
N THR A 81 11.43 22.92 13.93
CA THR A 81 12.74 22.28 14.01
C THR A 81 12.61 20.75 14.03
N ILE A 82 13.46 20.10 13.25
CA ILE A 82 13.57 18.63 13.19
C ILE A 82 14.98 18.17 13.62
N ARG A 83 15.75 19.07 14.24
CA ARG A 83 17.15 18.79 14.60
C ARG A 83 17.25 17.66 15.61
N GLY A 84 18.05 16.65 15.27
CA GLY A 84 18.33 15.50 16.12
C GLY A 84 17.17 14.51 16.27
N THR A 85 16.15 14.61 15.43
CA THR A 85 14.99 13.71 15.46
C THR A 85 15.15 12.51 14.52
N ASP A 86 14.43 11.44 14.81
CA ASP A 86 14.14 10.36 13.88
C ASP A 86 12.92 10.77 13.07
N LEU A 87 13.15 11.17 11.81
CA LEU A 87 12.16 11.80 10.97
C LEU A 87 11.58 10.79 9.98
N PHE A 88 10.25 10.67 9.97
CA PHE A 88 9.50 9.93 8.97
C PHE A 88 8.76 10.90 8.06
N ILE A 89 8.90 10.74 6.74
CA ILE A 89 8.24 11.56 5.73
C ILE A 89 7.32 10.66 4.93
N MET A 90 6.01 10.92 4.99
CA MET A 90 4.98 10.19 4.24
C MET A 90 4.54 10.98 3.03
N THR A 91 4.43 10.31 1.88
CA THR A 91 3.90 10.88 0.64
C THR A 91 3.06 9.87 -0.13
N ASP A 92 1.93 10.30 -0.67
CA ASP A 92 1.15 9.56 -1.68
C ASP A 92 1.43 10.17 -3.05
N VAL A 93 2.16 9.46 -3.88
CA VAL A 93 2.50 9.93 -5.24
C VAL A 93 1.35 9.78 -6.23
N CYS A 94 0.30 9.04 -5.87
CA CYS A 94 -0.85 8.81 -6.74
C CYS A 94 -2.02 9.77 -6.49
N ASN A 95 -1.90 10.72 -5.56
CA ASN A 95 -2.99 11.64 -5.23
C ASN A 95 -3.17 12.72 -6.29
N TYR A 96 -4.02 12.45 -7.26
CA TYR A 96 -4.35 13.37 -8.35
C TYR A 96 -5.36 14.48 -7.96
N SER A 97 -5.90 14.46 -6.72
CA SER A 97 -6.90 15.43 -6.29
C SER A 97 -6.30 16.82 -6.01
N LEU A 98 -4.99 16.88 -5.74
CA LEU A 98 -4.30 18.14 -5.49
C LEU A 98 -4.01 18.88 -6.79
N THR A 99 -4.17 20.20 -6.73
CA THR A 99 -3.98 21.07 -7.90
C THR A 99 -3.08 22.25 -7.58
N TYR A 100 -2.47 22.80 -8.61
CA TYR A 100 -1.72 24.06 -8.55
C TYR A 100 -1.86 24.82 -9.87
N THR A 101 -1.55 26.12 -9.85
CA THR A 101 -1.66 26.96 -11.04
C THR A 101 -0.28 27.25 -11.63
N VAL A 102 -0.14 27.05 -12.95
CA VAL A 102 1.05 27.41 -13.75
C VAL A 102 0.61 28.29 -14.89
N ASN A 103 1.19 29.48 -15.02
CA ASN A 103 0.85 30.42 -16.08
C ASN A 103 -0.66 30.69 -16.24
N GLY A 104 -1.39 30.66 -15.12
CA GLY A 104 -2.83 30.83 -15.10
C GLY A 104 -3.67 29.59 -15.40
N HIS A 105 -3.04 28.44 -15.69
CA HIS A 105 -3.73 27.17 -15.93
C HIS A 105 -3.73 26.30 -14.70
N LEU A 106 -4.88 25.69 -14.39
CA LEU A 106 -5.01 24.70 -13.31
C LEU A 106 -4.42 23.37 -13.77
N ASN A 107 -3.51 22.81 -12.97
CA ASN A 107 -2.90 21.51 -13.20
C ASN A 107 -3.14 20.59 -12.00
N HIS A 108 -3.47 19.34 -12.25
CA HIS A 108 -3.47 18.31 -11.23
C HIS A 108 -2.02 17.84 -10.98
N MET A 109 -1.68 17.57 -9.72
CA MET A 109 -0.37 17.06 -9.38
C MET A 109 -0.20 15.65 -9.94
N SER A 110 0.87 15.47 -10.70
CA SER A 110 1.32 14.16 -11.19
C SER A 110 2.14 13.40 -10.14
N PRO A 111 2.42 12.10 -10.33
CA PRO A 111 3.40 11.38 -9.52
C PRO A 111 4.77 12.08 -9.47
N ASP A 112 5.22 12.67 -10.57
CA ASP A 112 6.48 13.43 -10.65
C ASP A 112 6.44 14.67 -9.75
N ASP A 113 5.33 15.40 -9.72
CA ASP A 113 5.15 16.56 -8.85
C ASP A 113 5.28 16.17 -7.37
N HIS A 114 4.61 15.10 -6.97
CA HIS A 114 4.67 14.59 -5.59
C HIS A 114 6.07 14.08 -5.24
N TYR A 115 6.71 13.33 -6.13
CA TYR A 115 8.06 12.83 -5.93
C TYR A 115 9.08 13.98 -5.84
N GLN A 116 8.95 14.98 -6.71
CA GLN A 116 9.82 16.16 -6.64
C GLN A 116 9.58 16.98 -5.36
N ASP A 117 8.35 17.08 -4.87
CA ASP A 117 8.06 17.74 -3.59
C ASP A 117 8.64 16.95 -2.41
N LEU A 118 8.59 15.61 -2.44
CA LEU A 118 9.28 14.76 -1.46
C LEU A 118 10.77 15.09 -1.40
N LYS A 119 11.45 15.16 -2.55
CA LYS A 119 12.88 15.52 -2.63
C LYS A 119 13.16 16.91 -2.04
N ARG A 120 12.28 17.89 -2.26
CA ARG A 120 12.40 19.24 -1.67
C ARG A 120 12.35 19.21 -0.14
N ILE A 121 11.45 18.41 0.43
CA ILE A 121 11.32 18.27 1.89
C ILE A 121 12.51 17.51 2.47
N ILE A 122 12.98 16.44 1.83
CA ILE A 122 14.21 15.73 2.22
C ILE A 122 15.40 16.69 2.22
N ALA A 123 15.58 17.48 1.15
CA ALA A 123 16.67 18.47 1.06
C ALA A 123 16.60 19.53 2.17
N ALA A 124 15.39 19.97 2.56
CA ALA A 124 15.20 20.89 3.68
C ALA A 124 15.52 20.24 5.04
N ALA A 125 15.41 18.92 5.16
CA ALA A 125 15.67 18.15 6.38
C ALA A 125 17.11 17.66 6.51
N THR A 126 17.80 17.40 5.40
CA THR A 126 19.16 16.83 5.36
C THR A 126 20.15 17.65 6.19
N GLY A 127 20.99 16.93 6.94
CA GLY A 127 21.98 17.54 7.85
C GLY A 127 21.41 18.11 9.15
N LYS A 128 20.09 17.93 9.40
CA LYS A 128 19.42 18.41 10.63
C LYS A 128 18.76 17.24 11.39
N ALA A 129 17.98 16.41 10.74
CA ALA A 129 17.47 15.18 11.34
C ALA A 129 18.62 14.21 11.64
N ARG A 130 18.45 13.37 12.65
CA ARG A 130 19.40 12.30 12.98
C ARG A 130 19.29 11.17 11.97
N ARG A 131 18.07 10.82 11.57
CA ARG A 131 17.75 9.81 10.55
C ARG A 131 16.54 10.31 9.75
N ILE A 132 16.53 10.01 8.47
CA ILE A 132 15.40 10.30 7.56
C ILE A 132 14.88 8.98 7.01
N ASN A 133 13.60 8.72 7.23
CA ASN A 133 12.89 7.56 6.70
C ASN A 133 11.77 8.06 5.79
N VAL A 134 11.62 7.44 4.62
CA VAL A 134 10.57 7.78 3.67
C VAL A 134 9.53 6.66 3.66
N ILE A 135 8.26 7.03 3.84
CA ILE A 135 7.12 6.14 3.66
C ILE A 135 6.39 6.58 2.38
N MET A 136 6.56 5.80 1.35
CA MET A 136 5.93 6.01 0.05
C MET A 136 5.09 4.77 -0.26
N PRO A 137 3.82 4.75 0.17
CA PRO A 137 2.99 3.55 0.11
C PRO A 137 2.93 2.94 -1.27
N PHE A 138 2.58 3.71 -2.30
CA PHE A 138 2.79 3.33 -3.69
C PHE A 138 4.19 3.77 -4.11
N LEU A 139 5.04 2.81 -4.41
CA LEU A 139 6.41 3.12 -4.80
C LEU A 139 6.41 3.83 -6.16
N TYR A 140 7.00 5.04 -6.20
CA TYR A 140 7.12 5.83 -7.42
C TYR A 140 7.81 5.03 -8.53
N GLU A 141 7.22 5.04 -9.72
CA GLU A 141 7.67 4.30 -10.92
C GLU A 141 7.81 2.77 -10.72
N SER A 142 7.09 2.18 -9.75
CA SER A 142 7.21 0.74 -9.43
C SER A 142 6.94 -0.19 -10.62
N ARG A 143 6.13 0.24 -11.59
CA ARG A 143 5.86 -0.54 -12.82
C ARG A 143 7.02 -0.49 -13.81
N GLN A 144 7.92 0.49 -13.69
CA GLN A 144 9.14 0.61 -14.50
C GLN A 144 10.35 -0.02 -13.76
N HIS A 145 10.19 -1.28 -13.33
CA HIS A 145 11.14 -2.04 -12.52
C HIS A 145 12.17 -2.84 -13.34
N LYS A 146 11.97 -2.96 -14.65
CA LYS A 146 12.85 -3.72 -15.56
C LYS A 146 12.87 -3.08 -16.95
N ARG A 147 13.94 -3.31 -17.67
CA ARG A 147 14.08 -2.96 -19.09
C ARG A 147 13.84 -4.18 -19.95
N THR A 148 13.04 -4.05 -20.98
CA THR A 148 12.85 -5.07 -22.01
C THR A 148 13.39 -4.62 -23.37
N ARG A 149 13.52 -3.32 -23.55
CA ARG A 149 14.02 -2.68 -24.79
C ARG A 149 14.84 -1.43 -24.46
N ARG A 150 14.76 -0.40 -25.29
CA ARG A 150 15.40 0.92 -25.08
C ARG A 150 14.50 1.80 -24.21
N GLU A 151 14.46 1.47 -22.94
CA GLU A 151 13.59 2.10 -21.93
C GLU A 151 14.44 2.68 -20.81
N SER A 152 13.94 3.68 -20.11
CA SER A 152 14.49 4.11 -18.83
C SER A 152 14.24 3.06 -17.74
N LEU A 153 14.92 3.18 -16.60
CA LEU A 153 14.73 2.33 -15.43
C LEU A 153 14.41 3.23 -14.23
N ASP A 154 13.24 3.89 -14.32
CA ASP A 154 12.91 5.02 -13.46
C ASP A 154 12.74 4.64 -11.99
N CYS A 155 12.24 3.44 -11.70
CA CYS A 155 12.15 2.97 -10.32
C CYS A 155 13.53 2.87 -9.65
N ALA A 156 14.52 2.30 -10.35
CA ALA A 156 15.87 2.20 -9.82
C ALA A 156 16.52 3.57 -9.64
N LEU A 157 16.38 4.46 -10.63
CA LEU A 157 16.90 5.83 -10.56
C LEU A 157 16.28 6.59 -9.37
N ALA A 158 14.99 6.45 -9.15
CA ALA A 158 14.31 7.10 -8.02
C ALA A 158 14.84 6.60 -6.67
N LEU A 159 15.07 5.29 -6.54
CA LEU A 159 15.64 4.71 -5.31
C LEU A 159 17.07 5.21 -5.07
N GLU A 160 17.92 5.22 -6.12
CA GLU A 160 19.28 5.74 -6.06
C GLU A 160 19.32 7.24 -5.70
N GLU A 161 18.39 8.05 -6.21
CA GLU A 161 18.27 9.47 -5.84
C GLU A 161 17.97 9.65 -4.35
N LEU A 162 17.01 8.90 -3.79
CA LEU A 162 16.67 8.96 -2.38
C LEU A 162 17.83 8.51 -1.49
N ASP A 163 18.52 7.44 -1.87
CA ASP A 163 19.72 6.95 -1.19
C ASP A 163 20.83 8.03 -1.19
N ALA A 164 21.13 8.61 -2.35
CA ALA A 164 22.13 9.68 -2.49
C ALA A 164 21.76 10.96 -1.70
N MET A 165 20.46 11.19 -1.42
CA MET A 165 19.99 12.28 -0.56
C MET A 165 20.10 11.97 0.93
N GLY A 166 20.56 10.77 1.32
CA GLY A 166 20.77 10.36 2.71
C GLY A 166 19.51 9.82 3.40
N VAL A 167 18.58 9.28 2.64
CA VAL A 167 17.44 8.53 3.20
C VAL A 167 17.95 7.20 3.72
N SER A 168 17.70 6.91 5.00
CA SER A 168 18.18 5.70 5.66
C SER A 168 17.31 4.49 5.42
N ASN A 169 15.99 4.68 5.35
CA ASN A 169 15.04 3.62 5.08
C ASN A 169 13.95 4.11 4.11
N ILE A 170 13.66 3.30 3.10
CA ILE A 170 12.54 3.48 2.18
C ILE A 170 11.52 2.40 2.48
N ILE A 171 10.32 2.81 2.86
CA ILE A 171 9.21 1.96 3.27
C ILE A 171 8.11 2.09 2.24
N THR A 172 7.72 0.95 1.67
CA THR A 172 6.63 0.86 0.70
C THR A 172 5.70 -0.30 1.03
N PHE A 173 4.62 -0.43 0.26
CA PHE A 173 3.69 -1.53 0.42
C PHE A 173 3.53 -2.24 -0.92
N ASP A 174 3.52 -3.58 -0.88
CA ASP A 174 3.24 -4.45 -2.01
C ASP A 174 3.92 -4.00 -3.31
N ALA A 175 5.24 -3.81 -3.23
CA ALA A 175 6.02 -3.37 -4.39
C ALA A 175 5.73 -4.29 -5.60
N HIS A 176 5.46 -3.69 -6.76
CA HIS A 176 5.08 -4.40 -7.99
C HIS A 176 6.06 -5.54 -8.34
N ASP A 177 7.35 -5.27 -8.14
CA ASP A 177 8.41 -6.28 -8.14
C ASP A 177 9.35 -6.03 -6.94
N PRO A 178 9.43 -6.93 -5.96
CA PRO A 178 10.27 -6.72 -4.76
C PRO A 178 11.77 -6.66 -5.07
N ARG A 179 12.21 -7.07 -6.26
CA ARG A 179 13.62 -7.02 -6.67
C ARG A 179 14.11 -5.60 -6.94
N VAL A 180 13.24 -4.58 -6.95
CA VAL A 180 13.64 -3.17 -7.06
C VAL A 180 14.61 -2.74 -5.95
N GLN A 181 14.57 -3.40 -4.79
CA GLN A 181 15.53 -3.19 -3.70
C GLN A 181 17.00 -3.42 -4.10
N ASN A 182 17.25 -4.20 -5.17
CA ASN A 182 18.61 -4.45 -5.67
C ASN A 182 19.27 -3.19 -6.24
N ALA A 183 18.52 -2.11 -6.49
CA ALA A 183 19.09 -0.82 -6.91
C ALA A 183 19.87 -0.12 -5.78
N ILE A 184 19.54 -0.41 -4.53
CA ILE A 184 20.12 0.22 -3.33
C ILE A 184 20.55 -0.84 -2.30
N PRO A 185 21.52 -1.73 -2.62
CA PRO A 185 21.81 -2.92 -1.82
C PRO A 185 22.42 -2.62 -0.45
N LEU A 186 22.84 -1.39 -0.18
CA LEU A 186 23.44 -0.97 1.09
C LEU A 186 22.51 -0.11 1.95
N SER A 187 21.29 0.17 1.47
CA SER A 187 20.31 1.01 2.16
C SER A 187 19.10 0.23 2.62
N GLY A 188 18.41 0.72 3.64
CA GLY A 188 17.19 0.09 4.15
C GLY A 188 16.05 0.21 3.13
N PHE A 189 15.48 -0.93 2.75
CA PHE A 189 14.28 -1.01 1.93
C PHE A 189 13.34 -2.08 2.47
N ASP A 190 12.13 -1.68 2.82
CA ASP A 190 11.11 -2.57 3.34
C ASP A 190 9.82 -2.47 2.52
N SER A 191 9.33 -3.60 2.03
CA SER A 191 8.03 -3.70 1.37
C SER A 191 7.08 -4.56 2.20
N PHE A 192 6.01 -3.96 2.71
CA PHE A 192 5.01 -4.62 3.55
C PHE A 192 3.78 -5.02 2.75
N ASN A 193 3.13 -6.09 3.16
CA ASN A 193 1.94 -6.60 2.47
C ASN A 193 0.69 -6.48 3.35
N PRO A 194 -0.49 -6.13 2.79
CA PRO A 194 -1.72 -5.87 3.54
C PRO A 194 -2.61 -7.12 3.77
N GLN A 195 -2.10 -8.34 3.62
CA GLN A 195 -2.91 -9.57 3.61
C GLN A 195 -3.82 -9.71 4.85
N TYR A 196 -3.29 -9.44 6.04
CA TYR A 196 -4.10 -9.49 7.26
C TYR A 196 -5.24 -8.46 7.24
N GLN A 197 -4.96 -7.23 6.77
CA GLN A 197 -5.94 -6.17 6.69
C GLN A 197 -7.02 -6.49 5.65
N PHE A 198 -6.65 -7.11 4.54
CA PHE A 198 -7.61 -7.58 3.54
C PHE A 198 -8.56 -8.63 4.10
N LEU A 199 -8.02 -9.68 4.69
CA LEU A 199 -8.85 -10.76 5.26
C LEU A 199 -9.75 -10.23 6.38
N LYS A 200 -9.23 -9.36 7.24
CA LYS A 200 -10.03 -8.71 8.27
C LYS A 200 -11.17 -7.86 7.71
N ALA A 201 -10.91 -7.09 6.64
CA ALA A 201 -11.92 -6.27 5.98
C ALA A 201 -12.94 -7.13 5.25
N LEU A 202 -12.50 -8.16 4.52
CA LEU A 202 -13.35 -9.09 3.79
C LEU A 202 -14.29 -9.84 4.74
N PHE A 203 -13.76 -10.44 5.81
CA PHE A 203 -14.58 -11.21 6.76
C PHE A 203 -15.59 -10.37 7.51
N ARG A 204 -15.29 -9.10 7.75
CA ARG A 204 -16.27 -8.15 8.33
C ARG A 204 -17.36 -7.76 7.34
N ALA A 205 -17.00 -7.57 6.08
CA ALA A 205 -17.94 -7.21 5.01
C ALA A 205 -18.79 -8.38 4.54
N VAL A 206 -18.30 -9.62 4.70
CA VAL A 206 -18.94 -10.88 4.26
C VAL A 206 -18.85 -11.90 5.40
N PRO A 207 -19.67 -11.76 6.46
CA PRO A 207 -19.58 -12.65 7.65
C PRO A 207 -19.83 -14.13 7.35
N ASP A 208 -20.64 -14.43 6.35
CA ASP A 208 -21.03 -15.78 5.92
C ASP A 208 -20.01 -16.43 4.95
N LEU A 209 -18.95 -15.74 4.54
CA LEU A 209 -17.92 -16.30 3.64
C LEU A 209 -17.23 -17.48 4.34
N LYS A 210 -17.19 -18.64 3.75
CA LYS A 210 -16.48 -19.81 4.25
C LYS A 210 -15.09 -19.87 3.63
N ALA A 211 -14.04 -19.91 4.49
CA ALA A 211 -12.65 -19.91 4.07
C ALA A 211 -12.05 -21.33 4.15
N ASP A 212 -12.62 -22.24 3.38
CA ASP A 212 -12.18 -23.64 3.26
C ASP A 212 -12.12 -24.07 1.77
N LYS A 213 -11.51 -25.22 1.51
CA LYS A 213 -11.28 -25.74 0.13
C LYS A 213 -12.54 -26.00 -0.66
N GLU A 214 -13.65 -26.31 0.01
CA GLU A 214 -14.90 -26.64 -0.65
C GLU A 214 -15.63 -25.36 -1.13
N HIS A 215 -15.40 -24.24 -0.44
CA HIS A 215 -16.19 -23.03 -0.63
C HIS A 215 -15.42 -21.83 -1.17
N LEU A 216 -14.10 -21.80 -1.06
CA LEU A 216 -13.28 -20.66 -1.49
C LEU A 216 -12.10 -21.09 -2.37
N MET A 217 -11.85 -20.32 -3.43
CA MET A 217 -10.64 -20.44 -4.25
C MET A 217 -9.99 -19.07 -4.42
N ILE A 218 -8.66 -19.02 -4.35
CA ILE A 218 -7.88 -17.82 -4.63
C ILE A 218 -7.54 -17.75 -6.11
N ILE A 219 -7.69 -16.59 -6.72
CA ILE A 219 -7.47 -16.40 -8.16
C ILE A 219 -6.38 -15.37 -8.39
N SER A 220 -5.38 -15.76 -9.17
CA SER A 220 -4.43 -14.83 -9.77
C SER A 220 -4.97 -14.33 -11.11
N PRO A 221 -5.13 -13.01 -11.31
CA PRO A 221 -5.64 -12.49 -12.58
C PRO A 221 -4.64 -12.59 -13.72
N ASP A 222 -3.34 -12.74 -13.42
CA ASP A 222 -2.27 -12.99 -14.38
C ASP A 222 -1.03 -13.60 -13.70
N GLU A 223 0.04 -13.77 -14.47
CA GLU A 223 1.31 -14.36 -13.99
C GLU A 223 2.01 -13.46 -12.97
N GLY A 224 1.85 -12.13 -13.06
CA GLY A 224 2.48 -11.15 -12.17
C GLY A 224 1.95 -11.23 -10.73
N ALA A 225 0.67 -11.52 -10.56
CA ALA A 225 0.02 -11.62 -9.26
C ALA A 225 0.16 -12.99 -8.59
N MET A 226 0.75 -13.99 -9.27
CA MET A 226 0.77 -15.39 -8.81
C MET A 226 1.37 -15.56 -7.41
N HIS A 227 2.44 -14.86 -7.08
CA HIS A 227 3.07 -14.96 -5.76
C HIS A 227 2.14 -14.51 -4.62
N ARG A 228 1.26 -13.53 -4.87
CA ARG A 228 0.24 -13.07 -3.92
C ARG A 228 -0.82 -14.15 -3.74
N ALA A 229 -1.32 -14.72 -4.84
CA ALA A 229 -2.30 -15.79 -4.80
C ALA A 229 -1.79 -17.03 -4.05
N VAL A 230 -0.54 -17.45 -4.31
CA VAL A 230 0.14 -18.54 -3.57
C VAL A 230 0.17 -18.26 -2.07
N TYR A 231 0.50 -17.04 -1.65
CA TYR A 231 0.52 -16.72 -0.23
C TYR A 231 -0.87 -16.85 0.41
N PHE A 232 -1.92 -16.27 -0.21
CA PHE A 232 -3.28 -16.37 0.31
C PHE A 232 -3.79 -17.81 0.34
N SER A 233 -3.55 -18.59 -0.72
CA SER A 233 -3.91 -20.00 -0.81
C SER A 233 -3.26 -20.80 0.33
N ASN A 234 -1.96 -20.62 0.55
CA ASN A 234 -1.23 -21.33 1.60
C ASN A 234 -1.70 -20.96 3.01
N VAL A 235 -1.88 -19.66 3.30
CA VAL A 235 -2.25 -19.23 4.66
C VAL A 235 -3.69 -19.57 5.02
N LEU A 236 -4.58 -19.65 4.03
CA LEU A 236 -5.98 -20.04 4.20
C LEU A 236 -6.19 -21.56 4.05
N GLY A 237 -5.21 -22.28 3.50
CA GLY A 237 -5.34 -23.71 3.22
C GLY A 237 -6.36 -24.04 2.12
N VAL A 238 -6.54 -23.16 1.13
CA VAL A 238 -7.49 -23.31 0.04
C VAL A 238 -6.78 -23.44 -1.31
N ASP A 239 -7.50 -23.89 -2.33
CA ASP A 239 -6.95 -24.04 -3.68
C ASP A 239 -6.79 -22.69 -4.38
N MET A 240 -5.95 -22.66 -5.41
CA MET A 240 -5.78 -21.48 -6.26
C MET A 240 -5.93 -21.81 -7.73
N GLY A 241 -6.35 -20.81 -8.50
CA GLY A 241 -6.33 -20.81 -9.93
C GLY A 241 -5.66 -19.55 -10.48
N MET A 242 -5.31 -19.54 -11.74
CA MET A 242 -4.73 -18.38 -12.40
C MET A 242 -5.25 -18.22 -13.81
N PHE A 243 -5.28 -16.98 -14.26
CA PHE A 243 -5.44 -16.65 -15.66
C PHE A 243 -4.07 -16.33 -16.28
N TYR A 244 -3.86 -16.77 -17.50
CA TYR A 244 -2.71 -16.36 -18.26
C TYR A 244 -3.11 -15.85 -19.64
N LYS A 245 -2.37 -14.84 -20.12
CA LYS A 245 -2.62 -14.23 -21.41
C LYS A 245 -1.87 -15.00 -22.49
N ARG A 246 -2.58 -15.88 -23.19
CA ARG A 246 -2.04 -16.48 -24.41
C ARG A 246 -1.92 -15.41 -25.48
N ARG A 247 -0.71 -15.16 -25.95
CA ARG A 247 -0.43 -14.21 -27.03
C ARG A 247 -0.29 -14.96 -28.34
N ASP A 248 -1.00 -14.53 -29.35
CA ASP A 248 -0.72 -14.96 -30.72
C ASP A 248 0.53 -14.24 -31.23
N TYR A 249 1.63 -14.98 -31.32
CA TYR A 249 2.90 -14.46 -31.86
C TYR A 249 2.89 -14.37 -33.39
N SER A 250 1.88 -14.90 -34.07
CA SER A 250 1.72 -14.84 -35.53
C SER A 250 1.11 -13.52 -36.01
N THR A 251 0.39 -12.81 -35.15
CA THR A 251 -0.35 -11.60 -35.50
C THR A 251 0.13 -10.40 -34.68
N VAL A 252 0.62 -9.37 -35.36
CA VAL A 252 1.08 -8.11 -34.75
C VAL A 252 0.18 -6.97 -35.19
N VAL A 253 -0.59 -6.35 -34.26
CA VAL A 253 -1.42 -5.18 -34.52
C VAL A 253 -0.83 -4.00 -33.72
N ASN A 254 -0.53 -2.89 -34.40
CA ASN A 254 0.06 -1.69 -33.79
C ASN A 254 1.33 -1.97 -32.96
N GLY A 255 2.19 -2.91 -33.42
CA GLY A 255 3.45 -3.26 -32.76
C GLY A 255 3.28 -4.12 -31.48
N LYS A 256 2.08 -4.60 -31.19
CA LYS A 256 1.78 -5.53 -30.09
C LYS A 256 1.21 -6.83 -30.64
N ASN A 257 1.62 -7.96 -30.05
CA ASN A 257 0.98 -9.24 -30.33
C ASN A 257 -0.46 -9.20 -29.77
N THR A 258 -1.42 -9.65 -30.57
CA THR A 258 -2.81 -9.74 -30.11
C THR A 258 -2.93 -10.77 -28.99
N ILE A 259 -3.72 -10.44 -27.97
CA ILE A 259 -4.10 -11.41 -26.93
C ILE A 259 -5.16 -12.30 -27.55
N ASP A 260 -4.84 -13.60 -27.73
CA ASP A 260 -5.71 -14.57 -28.39
C ASP A 260 -6.79 -15.10 -27.43
N ALA A 261 -6.43 -15.33 -26.17
CA ALA A 261 -7.36 -15.74 -25.13
C ALA A 261 -6.78 -15.50 -23.73
N HIS A 262 -7.67 -15.29 -22.75
CA HIS A 262 -7.39 -15.49 -21.34
C HIS A 262 -7.76 -16.93 -21.00
N GLU A 263 -6.76 -17.79 -20.80
CA GLU A 263 -6.99 -19.17 -20.39
C GLU A 263 -6.91 -19.29 -18.86
N PHE A 264 -7.81 -20.11 -18.30
CA PHE A 264 -7.84 -20.39 -16.87
C PHE A 264 -7.12 -21.72 -16.59
N LEU A 265 -6.21 -21.70 -15.62
CA LEU A 265 -5.53 -22.85 -15.04
C LEU A 265 -5.93 -22.96 -13.57
N GLY A 266 -6.53 -24.06 -13.21
CA GLY A 266 -6.97 -24.35 -11.84
C GLY A 266 -8.06 -25.39 -11.80
N ASP A 267 -8.46 -25.76 -10.59
CA ASP A 267 -9.58 -26.67 -10.37
C ASP A 267 -10.93 -26.00 -10.69
N ASP A 268 -12.00 -26.80 -10.70
CA ASP A 268 -13.34 -26.30 -10.96
C ASP A 268 -13.79 -25.27 -9.91
N VAL A 269 -14.26 -24.12 -10.39
CA VAL A 269 -14.77 -23.01 -9.57
C VAL A 269 -16.28 -23.05 -9.36
N THR A 270 -16.96 -24.02 -9.93
CA THR A 270 -18.43 -24.13 -9.88
C THR A 270 -18.94 -24.09 -8.44
N GLY A 271 -19.77 -23.09 -8.13
CA GLY A 271 -20.38 -22.90 -6.81
C GLY A 271 -19.44 -22.37 -5.72
N LYS A 272 -18.13 -22.32 -5.94
CA LYS A 272 -17.19 -21.75 -4.97
C LYS A 272 -17.20 -20.22 -5.05
N ASP A 273 -17.09 -19.56 -3.90
CA ASP A 273 -16.69 -18.16 -3.84
C ASP A 273 -15.24 -18.02 -4.32
N VAL A 274 -14.92 -16.91 -4.97
CA VAL A 274 -13.56 -16.69 -5.48
C VAL A 274 -13.03 -15.34 -5.01
N LEU A 275 -11.74 -15.32 -4.64
CA LEU A 275 -11.02 -14.12 -4.23
C LEU A 275 -9.90 -13.83 -5.23
N ILE A 276 -10.08 -12.82 -6.06
CA ILE A 276 -9.06 -12.32 -6.97
C ILE A 276 -8.11 -11.42 -6.19
N VAL A 277 -6.80 -11.64 -6.29
CA VAL A 277 -5.78 -10.87 -5.57
C VAL A 277 -4.77 -10.29 -6.53
N ASP A 278 -4.46 -9.00 -6.37
CA ASP A 278 -3.46 -8.28 -7.18
C ASP A 278 -2.84 -7.13 -6.37
N ASP A 279 -1.81 -6.47 -6.92
CA ASP A 279 -1.24 -5.27 -6.30
C ASP A 279 -2.11 -4.03 -6.53
N MET A 280 -2.69 -3.86 -7.71
CA MET A 280 -3.45 -2.65 -8.02
C MET A 280 -4.62 -2.87 -8.99
N ILE A 281 -5.61 -2.00 -8.84
CA ILE A 281 -6.59 -1.70 -9.87
C ILE A 281 -6.14 -0.40 -10.55
N SER A 282 -5.70 -0.46 -11.81
CA SER A 282 -5.50 0.73 -12.66
C SER A 282 -6.84 1.12 -13.30
N SER A 283 -7.09 0.79 -14.56
CA SER A 283 -8.43 0.94 -15.18
C SER A 283 -9.46 -0.07 -14.67
N GLY A 284 -8.98 -1.22 -14.21
CA GLY A 284 -9.82 -2.34 -13.76
C GLY A 284 -10.26 -3.30 -14.87
N GLU A 285 -9.99 -3.02 -16.14
CA GLU A 285 -10.48 -3.85 -17.25
C GLU A 285 -10.09 -5.31 -17.13
N SER A 286 -8.80 -5.61 -16.91
CA SER A 286 -8.32 -6.99 -16.78
C SER A 286 -8.97 -7.71 -15.61
N MET A 287 -9.15 -7.02 -14.48
CA MET A 287 -9.76 -7.56 -13.28
C MET A 287 -11.25 -7.89 -13.49
N LEU A 288 -11.97 -6.96 -14.14
CA LEU A 288 -13.37 -7.12 -14.44
C LEU A 288 -13.60 -8.25 -15.47
N ASP A 289 -12.73 -8.35 -16.49
CA ASP A 289 -12.81 -9.45 -17.46
C ASP A 289 -12.59 -10.82 -16.78
N VAL A 290 -11.62 -10.94 -15.89
CA VAL A 290 -11.40 -12.14 -15.07
C VAL A 290 -12.65 -12.46 -14.24
N ALA A 291 -13.23 -11.45 -13.57
CA ALA A 291 -14.45 -11.64 -12.78
C ALA A 291 -15.63 -12.17 -13.62
N LYS A 292 -15.82 -11.61 -14.83
CA LYS A 292 -16.84 -12.09 -15.76
C LYS A 292 -16.60 -13.53 -16.19
N GLN A 293 -15.37 -13.88 -16.58
CA GLN A 293 -15.04 -15.24 -17.01
C GLN A 293 -15.21 -16.27 -15.89
N LEU A 294 -14.95 -15.90 -14.61
CA LEU A 294 -15.23 -16.75 -13.46
C LEU A 294 -16.72 -16.98 -13.29
N LYS A 295 -17.56 -15.95 -13.49
CA LYS A 295 -19.02 -16.10 -13.45
C LYS A 295 -19.54 -16.97 -14.59
N GLU A 296 -18.96 -16.86 -15.78
CA GLU A 296 -19.28 -17.74 -16.92
C GLU A 296 -18.92 -19.22 -16.65
N ARG A 297 -17.98 -19.47 -15.73
CA ARG A 297 -17.62 -20.80 -15.18
C ARG A 297 -18.44 -21.18 -13.93
N ASN A 298 -19.56 -20.51 -13.69
CA ASN A 298 -20.46 -20.75 -12.56
C ASN A 298 -19.84 -20.57 -11.18
N ALA A 299 -18.81 -19.73 -11.03
CA ALA A 299 -18.34 -19.32 -9.71
C ALA A 299 -19.46 -18.68 -8.87
N GLY A 300 -19.41 -18.86 -7.58
CA GLY A 300 -20.30 -18.22 -6.61
C GLY A 300 -20.10 -16.69 -6.60
N ARG A 301 -19.79 -16.13 -5.43
CA ARG A 301 -19.48 -14.69 -5.31
C ARG A 301 -18.04 -14.43 -5.74
N VAL A 302 -17.82 -13.29 -6.38
CA VAL A 302 -16.49 -12.84 -6.80
C VAL A 302 -16.07 -11.64 -5.95
N PHE A 303 -14.97 -11.80 -5.23
CA PHE A 303 -14.34 -10.76 -4.41
C PHE A 303 -13.02 -10.36 -5.04
N VAL A 304 -12.66 -9.08 -4.90
CA VAL A 304 -11.40 -8.54 -5.39
C VAL A 304 -10.65 -7.90 -4.23
N CYS A 305 -9.38 -8.23 -4.05
CA CYS A 305 -8.48 -7.57 -3.09
C CYS A 305 -7.26 -7.03 -3.83
N THR A 306 -7.06 -5.71 -3.77
CA THR A 306 -5.88 -5.06 -4.31
C THR A 306 -5.32 -4.03 -3.33
N THR A 307 -4.00 -3.92 -3.28
CA THR A 307 -3.36 -2.95 -2.40
C THR A 307 -3.70 -1.52 -2.81
N PHE A 308 -3.69 -1.23 -4.10
CA PHE A 308 -3.94 0.11 -4.61
C PHE A 308 -5.16 0.16 -5.52
N GLY A 309 -6.16 0.95 -5.13
CA GLY A 309 -7.32 1.23 -5.96
C GLY A 309 -7.16 2.57 -6.66
N LEU A 310 -6.54 2.59 -7.85
CA LEU A 310 -6.32 3.85 -8.57
C LEU A 310 -7.55 4.27 -9.39
N PHE A 311 -8.31 3.32 -9.92
CA PHE A 311 -9.54 3.54 -10.68
C PHE A 311 -9.42 4.64 -11.75
N THR A 312 -8.39 4.55 -12.59
CA THR A 312 -8.02 5.60 -13.55
C THR A 312 -9.11 5.93 -14.57
N ASP A 313 -10.02 5.01 -14.83
CA ASP A 313 -11.14 5.16 -15.76
C ASP A 313 -12.49 5.34 -15.05
N GLY A 314 -12.44 5.70 -13.74
CA GLY A 314 -13.65 5.89 -12.94
C GLY A 314 -14.33 4.59 -12.51
N PHE A 315 -15.62 4.68 -12.16
CA PHE A 315 -16.36 3.59 -11.51
C PHE A 315 -17.48 2.99 -12.36
N ASP A 316 -17.80 3.57 -13.50
CA ASP A 316 -18.98 3.17 -14.31
C ASP A 316 -18.96 1.69 -14.68
N LYS A 317 -17.79 1.15 -15.07
CA LYS A 317 -17.64 -0.28 -15.38
C LYS A 317 -17.80 -1.15 -14.13
N PHE A 318 -17.31 -0.70 -12.98
CA PHE A 318 -17.49 -1.44 -11.73
C PHE A 318 -18.96 -1.45 -11.30
N ASP A 319 -19.66 -0.32 -11.44
CA ASP A 319 -21.10 -0.22 -11.18
C ASP A 319 -21.89 -1.17 -12.08
N GLU A 320 -21.57 -1.21 -13.38
CA GLU A 320 -22.17 -2.12 -14.35
C GLU A 320 -21.94 -3.59 -13.96
N TYR A 321 -20.70 -3.97 -13.64
CA TYR A 321 -20.34 -5.35 -13.31
C TYR A 321 -20.94 -5.80 -11.96
N TYR A 322 -21.04 -4.88 -11.00
CA TYR A 322 -21.74 -5.13 -9.75
C TYR A 322 -23.25 -5.38 -10.00
N ASN A 323 -23.88 -4.52 -10.77
CA ASN A 323 -25.30 -4.64 -11.11
C ASN A 323 -25.61 -5.93 -11.90
N LYS A 324 -24.68 -6.41 -12.71
CA LYS A 324 -24.78 -7.69 -13.42
C LYS A 324 -24.44 -8.91 -12.54
N GLY A 325 -24.01 -8.70 -11.31
CA GLY A 325 -23.61 -9.76 -10.38
C GLY A 325 -22.27 -10.43 -10.72
N TYR A 326 -21.42 -9.78 -11.52
CA TYR A 326 -20.09 -10.30 -11.86
C TYR A 326 -19.08 -10.06 -10.74
N ILE A 327 -19.23 -9.01 -9.95
CA ILE A 327 -18.45 -8.74 -8.75
C ILE A 327 -19.36 -8.55 -7.54
N SER A 328 -18.90 -8.93 -6.36
CA SER A 328 -19.66 -8.80 -5.11
C SER A 328 -19.06 -7.77 -4.17
N LYS A 329 -17.74 -7.78 -3.98
CA LYS A 329 -17.00 -6.78 -3.20
C LYS A 329 -15.63 -6.51 -3.85
N VAL A 330 -15.20 -5.25 -3.72
CA VAL A 330 -13.87 -4.78 -4.11
C VAL A 330 -13.23 -4.17 -2.87
N ILE A 331 -12.18 -4.79 -2.40
CA ILE A 331 -11.43 -4.40 -1.19
C ILE A 331 -10.14 -3.73 -1.62
N THR A 332 -9.94 -2.47 -1.25
CA THR A 332 -8.65 -1.79 -1.43
C THR A 332 -8.19 -1.13 -0.14
N THR A 333 -6.92 -0.76 -0.08
CA THR A 333 -6.39 -0.05 1.09
C THR A 333 -6.60 1.46 0.98
N ASN A 334 -6.39 2.17 2.09
CA ASN A 334 -6.31 3.63 2.14
C ASN A 334 -4.86 4.16 1.99
N LEU A 335 -4.00 3.41 1.33
CA LEU A 335 -2.60 3.78 1.12
C LEU A 335 -2.39 4.84 0.04
N THR A 336 -3.34 4.95 -0.88
CA THR A 336 -3.43 6.01 -1.90
C THR A 336 -4.74 6.77 -1.74
N TYR A 337 -4.81 7.93 -2.38
CA TYR A 337 -6.04 8.72 -2.42
C TYR A 337 -7.21 7.89 -2.97
N LEU A 338 -8.30 7.92 -2.24
CA LEU A 338 -9.56 7.30 -2.63
C LEU A 338 -10.62 8.42 -2.73
N PRO A 339 -11.23 8.63 -3.89
CA PRO A 339 -12.23 9.67 -4.07
C PRO A 339 -13.47 9.41 -3.20
N PRO A 340 -14.09 10.48 -2.66
CA PRO A 340 -15.22 10.35 -1.72
C PRO A 340 -16.39 9.49 -2.23
N GLU A 341 -16.71 9.60 -3.52
CA GLU A 341 -17.79 8.83 -4.16
C GLU A 341 -17.57 7.31 -4.10
N LEU A 342 -16.33 6.86 -4.00
CA LEU A 342 -16.03 5.41 -3.87
C LEU A 342 -16.60 4.83 -2.57
N TYR A 343 -16.61 5.61 -1.49
CA TYR A 343 -17.13 5.16 -0.20
C TYR A 343 -18.65 4.95 -0.19
N GLU A 344 -19.37 5.50 -1.17
CA GLU A 344 -20.81 5.33 -1.35
C GLU A 344 -21.16 4.08 -2.17
N LYS A 345 -20.17 3.46 -2.82
CA LYS A 345 -20.38 2.27 -3.66
C LYS A 345 -20.65 1.03 -2.81
N PRO A 346 -21.76 0.28 -3.08
CA PRO A 346 -22.17 -0.86 -2.27
C PRO A 346 -21.18 -2.05 -2.33
N TYR A 347 -20.36 -2.10 -3.37
CA TYR A 347 -19.33 -3.13 -3.53
C TYR A 347 -17.99 -2.76 -2.86
N PHE A 348 -17.79 -1.49 -2.52
CA PHE A 348 -16.49 -1.05 -2.01
C PHE A 348 -16.30 -1.38 -0.52
N VAL A 349 -15.10 -1.84 -0.18
CA VAL A 349 -14.67 -2.10 1.20
C VAL A 349 -13.25 -1.59 1.40
N LYS A 350 -13.09 -0.72 2.39
CA LYS A 350 -11.77 -0.17 2.74
C LYS A 350 -11.04 -1.08 3.73
N ALA A 351 -9.83 -1.50 3.40
CA ALA A 351 -8.86 -2.07 4.33
C ALA A 351 -7.99 -0.94 4.91
N ASP A 352 -8.19 -0.58 6.18
CA ASP A 352 -7.50 0.54 6.81
C ASP A 352 -6.09 0.14 7.28
N MET A 353 -5.07 0.80 6.73
CA MET A 353 -3.65 0.55 6.98
C MET A 353 -3.05 1.47 8.06
N SER A 354 -3.78 2.45 8.55
CA SER A 354 -3.25 3.52 9.41
C SER A 354 -2.58 2.97 10.67
N LYS A 355 -3.23 1.99 11.34
CA LYS A 355 -2.67 1.33 12.53
C LYS A 355 -1.41 0.53 12.21
N PHE A 356 -1.35 -0.08 11.04
CA PHE A 356 -0.21 -0.88 10.61
C PHE A 356 1.01 0.01 10.33
N ILE A 357 0.80 1.14 9.64
CA ILE A 357 1.85 2.15 9.42
C ILE A 357 2.37 2.70 10.76
N ALA A 358 1.48 3.04 11.68
CA ALA A 358 1.87 3.53 13.01
C ALA A 358 2.76 2.51 13.76
N LEU A 359 2.42 1.21 13.67
CA LEU A 359 3.22 0.15 14.27
C LEU A 359 4.59 0.01 13.61
N ILE A 360 4.69 0.13 12.28
CA ILE A 360 5.97 0.13 11.56
C ILE A 360 6.85 1.29 12.02
N ILE A 361 6.29 2.50 12.05
CA ILE A 361 7.02 3.71 12.47
C ILE A 361 7.55 3.54 13.90
N ASP A 362 6.70 3.10 14.82
CA ASP A 362 7.08 2.97 16.23
C ASP A 362 8.13 1.87 16.43
N SER A 363 7.99 0.75 15.72
CA SER A 363 9.00 -0.32 15.72
C SER A 363 10.35 0.14 15.18
N LEU A 364 10.38 0.86 14.07
CA LEU A 364 11.62 1.39 13.49
C LEU A 364 12.23 2.49 14.37
N ASN A 365 11.42 3.32 15.02
CA ASN A 365 11.93 4.32 15.94
C ASN A 365 12.62 3.71 17.18
N HIS A 366 12.26 2.48 17.54
CA HIS A 366 12.85 1.72 18.64
C HIS A 366 13.92 0.71 18.19
N ASP A 367 14.26 0.62 16.90
CA ASP A 367 15.16 -0.40 16.33
C ASP A 367 14.79 -1.84 16.73
N VAL A 368 13.50 -2.11 16.91
CA VAL A 368 13.06 -3.48 17.21
C VAL A 368 12.82 -4.28 15.92
N PRO A 369 13.02 -5.61 15.97
CA PRO A 369 12.78 -6.45 14.81
C PRO A 369 11.34 -6.32 14.29
N ILE A 370 11.20 -6.00 13.01
CA ILE A 370 9.90 -5.86 12.34
C ILE A 370 9.39 -7.18 11.73
N SER A 371 10.11 -8.27 11.90
CA SER A 371 9.75 -9.59 11.34
C SER A 371 8.34 -10.05 11.73
N SER A 372 7.93 -9.82 12.98
CA SER A 372 6.57 -10.11 13.47
C SER A 372 5.50 -9.18 12.87
N VAL A 373 5.91 -8.03 12.33
CA VAL A 373 5.05 -7.08 11.62
C VAL A 373 4.93 -7.46 10.15
N ILE A 374 6.04 -7.92 9.54
CA ILE A 374 6.12 -8.33 8.13
C ILE A 374 5.35 -9.63 7.88
N SER A 375 5.45 -10.62 8.79
CA SER A 375 4.75 -11.90 8.63
C SER A 375 3.41 -11.90 9.38
N PRO A 376 2.28 -11.71 8.66
CA PRO A 376 0.97 -11.67 9.30
C PRO A 376 0.37 -13.06 9.60
N THR A 377 1.08 -14.16 9.29
CA THR A 377 0.54 -15.54 9.32
C THR A 377 -0.12 -15.87 10.66
N ASP A 378 0.56 -15.65 11.78
CA ASP A 378 -0.01 -15.94 13.11
C ASP A 378 -1.25 -15.08 13.41
N LYS A 379 -1.24 -13.82 12.95
CA LYS A 379 -2.40 -12.91 13.10
C LYS A 379 -3.58 -13.36 12.24
N ILE A 380 -3.31 -13.90 11.06
CA ILE A 380 -4.34 -14.46 10.17
C ILE A 380 -4.92 -15.75 10.79
N HIS A 381 -4.10 -16.66 11.29
CA HIS A 381 -4.59 -17.86 11.97
C HIS A 381 -5.45 -17.50 13.19
N ALA A 382 -4.99 -16.56 14.02
CA ALA A 382 -5.80 -16.06 15.14
C ALA A 382 -7.12 -15.38 14.70
N LEU A 383 -7.14 -14.74 13.53
CA LEU A 383 -8.34 -14.15 12.94
C LEU A 383 -9.32 -15.26 12.50
N LEU A 384 -8.84 -16.31 11.87
CA LEU A 384 -9.64 -17.49 11.47
C LEU A 384 -10.26 -18.18 12.68
N GLU A 385 -9.46 -18.46 13.73
CA GLU A 385 -9.97 -19.05 14.98
C GLU A 385 -11.05 -18.22 15.66
N LYS A 386 -10.87 -16.89 15.71
CA LYS A 386 -11.89 -15.98 16.26
C LYS A 386 -13.20 -16.05 15.46
N ARG A 387 -13.08 -16.17 14.16
CA ARG A 387 -14.21 -16.27 13.27
C ARG A 387 -14.97 -17.58 13.47
N GLU A 388 -14.28 -18.70 13.53
CA GLU A 388 -14.88 -20.02 13.83
C GLU A 388 -15.64 -20.02 15.17
N LYS A 389 -15.16 -19.23 16.15
CA LYS A 389 -15.79 -19.03 17.44
C LYS A 389 -16.92 -17.98 17.45
N GLY A 390 -17.22 -17.35 16.30
CA GLY A 390 -18.24 -16.29 16.21
C GLY A 390 -17.88 -14.99 16.95
N LEU A 391 -16.59 -14.71 17.10
CA LEU A 391 -16.05 -13.56 17.86
C LEU A 391 -15.54 -12.41 16.97
N LEU A 392 -15.91 -12.38 15.68
CA LEU A 392 -15.51 -11.36 14.73
C LEU A 392 -16.61 -10.34 14.46
#